data_79efdc0bc101a6e5c24df9b7ce247c19
#
_entry.id   79efdc0bc101a6e5c24df9b7ce247c19
#
_cell.length_a   1.000
_cell.length_b   1.000
_cell.length_c   1.000
_cell.angle_alpha   90.00
_cell.angle_beta   90.00
_cell.angle_gamma   90.00
#
_symmetry.space_group_name_H-M   'P 1'
#
loop_
_entity.id
_entity.type
_entity.pdbx_description
1 polymer ?
#
loop_
_entity_poly.entity_id
_entity_poly.type
_entity_poly.pdbx_seq_one_letter_code
_entity_poly.pdbx_strand_id
1 'polypeptide(L)'
;KKLKKENKIELFTMYQLSKVSGDNNLESMEIKHDDGTTKSFKTDYLLGFFGLIMQLGPILDWGLNFDKKTIKVNTENFETNQKGIFAIGDICLYPGKLKLILSGFHEGALAARGCFKYARPDEKLRFEFTTTSKAIRERLGK
;
A
#
# COMPACT_ATOMS: atom_id res chain seq x y z
N LYS A 1 5.19 26.65 0.61
CA LYS A 1 5.70 28.05 0.73
C LYS A 1 6.84 28.18 1.77
N LYS A 2 6.86 27.42 2.86
CA LYS A 2 7.89 27.50 3.92
C LYS A 2 9.28 26.97 3.46
N LEU A 3 9.32 25.88 2.69
CA LEU A 3 10.56 25.23 2.23
C LEU A 3 11.39 26.08 1.26
N LYS A 4 10.74 26.96 0.47
CA LYS A 4 11.44 27.91 -0.42
C LYS A 4 12.19 29.04 0.30
N LYS A 5 11.84 29.33 1.55
CA LYS A 5 12.44 30.46 2.30
C LYS A 5 13.81 30.15 2.90
N GLU A 6 14.20 28.89 2.99
CA GLU A 6 15.43 28.49 3.71
C GLU A 6 16.65 28.27 2.79
N ASN A 7 16.53 28.51 1.48
CA ASN A 7 17.60 28.31 0.46
C ASN A 7 18.32 26.95 0.49
N LYS A 8 17.78 25.96 1.22
CA LYS A 8 18.37 24.62 1.37
C LYS A 8 17.71 23.57 0.47
N ILE A 9 16.55 23.89 -0.10
CA ILE A 9 15.76 22.97 -0.93
C ILE A 9 15.39 23.69 -2.22
N GLU A 10 15.80 23.09 -3.33
CA GLU A 10 15.40 23.50 -4.66
C GLU A 10 14.23 22.62 -5.13
N LEU A 11 13.15 23.24 -5.59
CA LEU A 11 11.95 22.57 -6.06
C LEU A 11 11.81 22.70 -7.56
N PHE A 12 11.79 21.57 -8.25
CA PHE A 12 11.54 21.47 -9.69
C PHE A 12 10.15 20.88 -9.91
N THR A 13 9.23 21.67 -10.46
CA THR A 13 7.89 21.21 -10.89
C THR A 13 7.91 20.92 -12.38
N MET A 14 7.07 19.97 -12.84
CA MET A 14 7.00 19.53 -14.24
C MET A 14 8.28 18.85 -14.76
N TYR A 15 9.13 18.36 -13.86
CA TYR A 15 10.32 17.59 -14.20
C TYR A 15 10.13 16.11 -13.81
N GLN A 16 10.70 15.24 -14.60
CA GLN A 16 10.80 13.80 -14.35
C GLN A 16 12.27 13.40 -14.33
N LEU A 17 12.61 12.40 -13.51
CA LEU A 17 13.93 11.79 -13.54
C LEU A 17 14.12 11.10 -14.89
N SER A 18 15.18 11.49 -15.63
CA SER A 18 15.49 10.93 -16.96
C SER A 18 16.67 9.97 -16.93
N LYS A 19 17.67 10.25 -16.09
CA LYS A 19 18.88 9.43 -16.02
C LYS A 19 19.54 9.51 -14.65
N VAL A 20 20.18 8.42 -14.26
CA VAL A 20 21.13 8.36 -13.14
C VAL A 20 22.47 7.83 -13.66
N SER A 21 23.59 8.30 -13.10
CA SER A 21 24.92 7.89 -13.50
C SER A 21 25.82 7.76 -12.28
N GLY A 22 26.76 6.85 -12.35
CA GLY A 22 27.77 6.51 -11.36
C GLY A 22 28.27 5.10 -11.61
N ASP A 23 29.39 4.72 -11.02
CA ASP A 23 29.94 3.39 -11.11
C ASP A 23 29.50 2.54 -9.91
N ASN A 24 30.22 2.59 -8.79
CA ASN A 24 29.83 1.86 -7.56
C ASN A 24 28.84 2.67 -6.70
N ASN A 25 28.80 3.97 -6.83
CA ASN A 25 27.92 4.89 -6.14
C ASN A 25 27.21 5.80 -7.12
N LEU A 26 26.08 6.37 -6.69
CA LEU A 26 25.42 7.42 -7.45
C LEU A 26 26.28 8.68 -7.44
N GLU A 27 26.55 9.24 -8.61
CA GLU A 27 27.39 10.43 -8.78
C GLU A 27 26.60 11.62 -9.34
N SER A 28 25.61 11.32 -10.19
CA SER A 28 24.80 12.36 -10.80
C SER A 28 23.42 11.85 -11.21
N MET A 29 22.49 12.79 -11.32
CA MET A 29 21.19 12.57 -11.91
C MET A 29 20.85 13.64 -12.93
N GLU A 30 20.01 13.30 -13.89
CA GLU A 30 19.43 14.21 -14.86
C GLU A 30 17.92 14.20 -14.73
N ILE A 31 17.33 15.37 -14.74
CA ILE A 31 15.89 15.57 -14.79
C ILE A 31 15.52 16.27 -16.10
N LYS A 32 14.37 15.90 -16.65
CA LYS A 32 13.82 16.44 -17.89
C LYS A 32 12.48 17.09 -17.63
N HIS A 33 12.33 18.32 -18.06
CA HIS A 33 11.08 19.08 -18.05
C HIS A 33 10.17 18.65 -19.22
N ASP A 34 8.87 18.87 -19.10
CA ASP A 34 7.89 18.50 -20.13
C ASP A 34 8.10 19.24 -21.46
N ASP A 35 8.75 20.40 -21.45
CA ASP A 35 9.17 21.15 -22.67
C ASP A 35 10.44 20.58 -23.34
N GLY A 36 11.03 19.54 -22.76
CA GLY A 36 12.24 18.90 -23.25
C GLY A 36 13.56 19.41 -22.65
N THR A 37 13.55 20.49 -21.86
CA THR A 37 14.73 21.01 -21.18
C THR A 37 15.27 20.02 -20.17
N THR A 38 16.58 19.78 -20.14
CA THR A 38 17.26 18.91 -19.18
C THR A 38 18.12 19.69 -18.21
N LYS A 39 18.26 19.17 -17.00
CA LYS A 39 19.17 19.68 -15.96
C LYS A 39 19.86 18.49 -15.30
N SER A 40 21.18 18.64 -15.08
CA SER A 40 21.98 17.61 -14.40
C SER A 40 22.49 18.14 -13.07
N PHE A 41 22.57 17.26 -12.09
CA PHE A 41 23.03 17.56 -10.72
C PHE A 41 24.03 16.51 -10.27
N LYS A 42 25.03 16.90 -9.51
CA LYS A 42 25.83 15.99 -8.69
C LYS A 42 24.94 15.52 -7.54
N THR A 43 24.85 14.21 -7.31
CA THR A 43 23.92 13.64 -6.36
C THR A 43 24.49 12.36 -5.76
N ASP A 44 24.61 12.31 -4.45
CA ASP A 44 25.10 11.14 -3.73
C ASP A 44 23.95 10.19 -3.35
N TYR A 45 22.74 10.71 -3.20
CA TYR A 45 21.55 9.94 -2.78
C TYR A 45 20.32 10.33 -3.59
N LEU A 46 19.50 9.34 -3.95
CA LEU A 46 18.21 9.53 -4.60
C LEU A 46 17.13 8.78 -3.82
N LEU A 47 16.12 9.51 -3.38
CA LEU A 47 14.93 8.93 -2.77
C LEU A 47 13.79 8.92 -3.79
N GLY A 48 13.47 7.74 -4.31
CA GLY A 48 12.43 7.57 -5.33
C GLY A 48 11.05 7.37 -4.71
N PHE A 49 10.15 8.33 -4.91
CA PHE A 49 8.74 8.23 -4.50
C PHE A 49 7.82 8.24 -5.72
N PHE A 50 8.11 7.39 -6.71
CA PHE A 50 7.42 7.37 -8.01
C PHE A 50 6.05 6.68 -7.99
N GLY A 51 5.59 6.24 -6.83
CA GLY A 51 4.37 5.46 -6.68
C GLY A 51 4.59 3.97 -6.98
N LEU A 52 3.49 3.22 -7.04
CA LEU A 52 3.51 1.77 -7.19
C LEU A 52 2.91 1.36 -8.54
N ILE A 53 3.63 0.49 -9.25
CA ILE A 53 3.10 -0.24 -10.39
C ILE A 53 2.78 -1.65 -9.91
N MET A 54 1.50 -2.00 -9.92
CA MET A 54 1.04 -3.32 -9.48
C MET A 54 1.49 -4.40 -10.46
N GLN A 55 2.24 -5.37 -9.94
CA GLN A 55 2.64 -6.59 -10.64
C GLN A 55 2.17 -7.78 -9.83
N LEU A 56 1.22 -8.53 -10.36
CA LEU A 56 0.55 -9.62 -9.64
C LEU A 56 1.40 -10.90 -9.58
N GLY A 57 2.33 -11.07 -10.55
CA GLY A 57 3.19 -12.24 -10.57
C GLY A 57 2.42 -13.56 -10.49
N PRO A 58 2.87 -14.53 -9.68
CA PRO A 58 2.24 -15.86 -9.57
C PRO A 58 0.79 -15.83 -9.05
N ILE A 59 0.35 -14.74 -8.43
CA ILE A 59 -1.04 -14.59 -7.94
C ILE A 59 -2.05 -14.74 -9.09
N LEU A 60 -1.66 -14.40 -10.32
CA LEU A 60 -2.51 -14.55 -11.49
C LEU A 60 -2.95 -16.01 -11.73
N ASP A 61 -2.14 -16.97 -11.31
CA ASP A 61 -2.37 -18.41 -11.54
C ASP A 61 -3.18 -19.07 -10.40
N TRP A 62 -3.59 -18.31 -9.39
CA TRP A 62 -4.33 -18.84 -8.22
C TRP A 62 -5.83 -19.02 -8.46
N GLY A 63 -6.31 -18.79 -9.69
CA GLY A 63 -7.73 -18.94 -10.04
C GLY A 63 -8.63 -17.87 -9.41
N LEU A 64 -8.07 -16.71 -9.08
CA LEU A 64 -8.81 -15.59 -8.51
C LEU A 64 -9.55 -14.81 -9.59
N ASN A 65 -10.66 -14.18 -9.23
CA ASN A 65 -11.40 -13.28 -10.12
C ASN A 65 -10.76 -11.90 -10.11
N PHE A 66 -10.26 -11.49 -11.27
CA PHE A 66 -9.65 -10.17 -11.46
C PHE A 66 -10.56 -9.21 -12.21
N ASP A 67 -10.37 -7.94 -11.96
CA ASP A 67 -10.72 -6.85 -12.86
C ASP A 67 -9.48 -6.00 -13.09
N LYS A 68 -8.96 -6.02 -14.32
CA LYS A 68 -7.64 -5.47 -14.68
C LYS A 68 -6.54 -6.07 -13.81
N LYS A 69 -5.98 -5.30 -12.87
CA LYS A 69 -4.92 -5.71 -11.95
C LYS A 69 -5.40 -5.78 -10.50
N THR A 70 -6.70 -5.84 -10.26
CA THR A 70 -7.27 -5.88 -8.92
C THR A 70 -8.09 -7.14 -8.71
N ILE A 71 -8.08 -7.66 -7.48
CA ILE A 71 -8.76 -8.88 -7.08
C ILE A 71 -10.17 -8.54 -6.62
N LYS A 72 -11.18 -9.16 -7.22
CA LYS A 72 -12.57 -9.01 -6.78
C LYS A 72 -12.78 -9.72 -5.46
N VAL A 73 -13.41 -9.02 -4.52
CA VAL A 73 -13.73 -9.54 -3.19
C VAL A 73 -15.19 -9.26 -2.84
N ASN A 74 -15.70 -10.04 -1.92
CA ASN A 74 -16.97 -9.76 -1.31
C ASN A 74 -16.79 -8.68 -0.21
N THR A 75 -17.76 -7.80 -0.07
CA THR A 75 -17.67 -6.65 0.85
C THR A 75 -17.98 -6.99 2.31
N GLU A 76 -18.48 -8.19 2.59
CA GLU A 76 -18.81 -8.61 3.96
C GLU A 76 -17.55 -8.94 4.76
N ASN A 77 -16.61 -9.66 4.14
CA ASN A 77 -15.43 -10.17 4.81
C ASN A 77 -14.15 -10.09 3.99
N PHE A 78 -14.19 -9.50 2.79
CA PHE A 78 -13.07 -9.36 1.86
C PHE A 78 -12.47 -10.69 1.37
N GLU A 79 -13.25 -11.76 1.40
CA GLU A 79 -12.88 -13.03 0.81
C GLU A 79 -13.01 -12.99 -0.71
N THR A 80 -12.11 -13.64 -1.40
CA THR A 80 -12.12 -13.80 -2.85
C THR A 80 -13.11 -14.90 -3.29
N ASN A 81 -13.13 -15.23 -4.57
CA ASN A 81 -13.85 -16.42 -5.06
C ASN A 81 -13.22 -17.75 -4.61
N GLN A 82 -11.98 -17.73 -4.15
CA GLN A 82 -11.31 -18.90 -3.58
C GLN A 82 -11.43 -18.85 -2.05
N LYS A 83 -12.02 -19.92 -1.47
CA LYS A 83 -12.23 -20.03 -0.02
C LYS A 83 -10.92 -19.95 0.75
N GLY A 84 -10.91 -19.14 1.82
CA GLY A 84 -9.76 -18.95 2.68
C GLY A 84 -8.71 -17.99 2.11
N ILE A 85 -8.93 -17.41 0.93
CA ILE A 85 -8.08 -16.36 0.35
C ILE A 85 -8.81 -15.03 0.45
N PHE A 86 -8.17 -14.07 1.11
CA PHE A 86 -8.68 -12.72 1.34
C PHE A 86 -7.78 -11.70 0.65
N ALA A 87 -8.35 -10.60 0.14
CA ALA A 87 -7.58 -9.51 -0.43
C ALA A 87 -8.07 -8.18 0.13
N ILE A 88 -7.12 -7.36 0.59
CA ILE A 88 -7.39 -6.05 1.21
C ILE A 88 -6.41 -5.00 0.67
N GLY A 89 -6.68 -3.73 0.94
CA GLY A 89 -5.83 -2.62 0.50
C GLY A 89 -5.99 -2.34 -1.00
N ASP A 90 -4.99 -1.77 -1.62
CA ASP A 90 -5.05 -1.28 -3.00
C ASP A 90 -5.24 -2.37 -4.06
N ILE A 91 -4.93 -3.62 -3.70
CA ILE A 91 -5.07 -4.77 -4.59
C ILE A 91 -6.52 -5.24 -4.73
N CYS A 92 -7.37 -5.03 -3.71
CA CYS A 92 -8.76 -5.50 -3.76
C CYS A 92 -9.69 -4.53 -4.48
N LEU A 93 -10.76 -5.09 -5.06
CA LEU A 93 -11.79 -4.35 -5.77
C LEU A 93 -13.18 -4.79 -5.31
N TYR A 94 -14.00 -3.80 -4.99
CA TYR A 94 -15.42 -3.92 -4.69
C TYR A 94 -16.14 -2.61 -5.03
N PRO A 95 -17.48 -2.58 -5.16
CA PRO A 95 -18.22 -1.35 -5.42
C PRO A 95 -17.95 -0.28 -4.35
N GLY A 96 -17.60 0.93 -4.79
CA GLY A 96 -17.28 2.04 -3.88
C GLY A 96 -15.88 2.02 -3.28
N LYS A 97 -14.97 1.17 -3.78
CA LYS A 97 -13.57 1.11 -3.31
C LYS A 97 -12.86 2.44 -3.45
N LEU A 98 -12.32 2.92 -2.32
CA LEU A 98 -11.37 4.02 -2.27
C LEU A 98 -9.99 3.50 -1.90
N LYS A 99 -8.97 3.86 -2.68
CA LYS A 99 -7.57 3.48 -2.42
C LYS A 99 -6.95 4.42 -1.38
N LEU A 100 -7.34 4.21 -0.14
CA LEU A 100 -6.88 4.96 1.03
C LEU A 100 -6.35 4.00 2.09
N ILE A 101 -5.36 4.43 2.86
CA ILE A 101 -4.84 3.68 4.02
C ILE A 101 -5.97 3.35 5.00
N LEU A 102 -6.87 4.31 5.26
CA LEU A 102 -8.03 4.12 6.12
C LEU A 102 -8.94 2.98 5.66
N SER A 103 -9.21 2.91 4.33
CA SER A 103 -10.00 1.82 3.75
C SER A 103 -9.33 0.47 3.98
N GLY A 104 -8.02 0.39 3.77
CA GLY A 104 -7.24 -0.82 3.99
C GLY A 104 -7.29 -1.32 5.44
N PHE A 105 -7.26 -0.43 6.43
CA PHE A 105 -7.42 -0.81 7.84
C PHE A 105 -8.81 -1.34 8.15
N HIS A 106 -9.86 -0.70 7.64
CA HIS A 106 -11.24 -1.18 7.79
C HIS A 106 -11.42 -2.56 7.14
N GLU A 107 -10.96 -2.72 5.92
CA GLU A 107 -10.97 -3.97 5.18
C GLU A 107 -10.25 -5.08 5.96
N GLY A 108 -9.07 -4.76 6.53
CA GLY A 108 -8.29 -5.68 7.36
C GLY A 108 -9.03 -6.14 8.60
N ALA A 109 -9.76 -5.26 9.26
CA ALA A 109 -10.58 -5.63 10.41
C ALA A 109 -11.69 -6.64 10.05
N LEU A 110 -12.37 -6.45 8.91
CA LEU A 110 -13.40 -7.38 8.44
C LEU A 110 -12.81 -8.69 7.91
N ALA A 111 -11.71 -8.62 7.16
CA ALA A 111 -11.00 -9.82 6.70
C ALA A 111 -10.48 -10.68 7.87
N ALA A 112 -9.93 -10.07 8.91
CA ALA A 112 -9.49 -10.80 10.10
C ALA A 112 -10.63 -11.59 10.77
N ARG A 113 -11.84 -11.02 10.80
CA ARG A 113 -13.03 -11.74 11.27
C ARG A 113 -13.43 -12.89 10.35
N GLY A 114 -13.27 -12.71 9.04
CA GLY A 114 -13.46 -13.78 8.05
C GLY A 114 -12.43 -14.91 8.23
N CYS A 115 -11.16 -14.57 8.37
CA CYS A 115 -10.06 -15.52 8.59
C CYS A 115 -10.25 -16.33 9.88
N PHE A 116 -10.82 -15.72 10.94
CA PHE A 116 -11.05 -16.40 12.21
C PHE A 116 -11.89 -17.68 12.04
N LYS A 117 -12.90 -17.66 11.19
CA LYS A 117 -13.76 -18.81 10.92
C LYS A 117 -12.98 -20.02 10.36
N TYR A 118 -11.92 -19.76 9.60
CA TYR A 118 -11.05 -20.81 9.05
C TYR A 118 -9.98 -21.26 10.04
N ALA A 119 -9.40 -20.31 10.78
CA ALA A 119 -8.33 -20.60 11.74
C ALA A 119 -8.86 -21.26 13.03
N ARG A 120 -10.10 -20.98 13.41
CA ARG A 120 -10.73 -21.42 14.66
C ARG A 120 -12.19 -21.82 14.44
N PRO A 121 -12.46 -22.89 13.65
CA PRO A 121 -13.81 -23.25 13.23
C PRO A 121 -14.73 -23.62 14.40
N ASP A 122 -14.18 -24.16 15.49
CA ASP A 122 -14.93 -24.61 16.67
C ASP A 122 -15.11 -23.49 17.72
N GLU A 123 -14.53 -22.33 17.51
CA GLU A 123 -14.61 -21.20 18.44
C GLU A 123 -15.62 -20.15 17.98
N LYS A 124 -16.41 -19.61 18.91
CA LYS A 124 -17.28 -18.46 18.62
C LYS A 124 -16.48 -17.16 18.70
N LEU A 125 -16.44 -16.41 17.60
CA LEU A 125 -15.89 -15.07 17.59
C LEU A 125 -16.79 -14.14 18.40
N ARG A 126 -16.32 -13.71 19.58
CA ARG A 126 -16.98 -12.71 20.40
C ARG A 126 -16.46 -11.31 20.04
N PHE A 127 -17.38 -10.38 19.88
CA PHE A 127 -17.02 -8.98 19.76
C PHE A 127 -16.87 -8.39 21.18
N GLU A 128 -15.69 -7.90 21.49
CA GLU A 128 -15.40 -7.21 22.75
C GLU A 128 -14.78 -5.85 22.45
N PHE A 129 -15.21 -4.82 23.15
CA PHE A 129 -14.50 -3.54 23.11
C PHE A 129 -13.18 -3.65 23.89
N THR A 130 -12.14 -2.99 23.40
CA THR A 130 -10.80 -2.96 24.03
C THR A 130 -10.89 -2.54 25.50
N THR A 131 -11.78 -1.60 25.82
CA THR A 131 -12.02 -1.06 27.17
C THR A 131 -12.66 -2.05 28.12
N THR A 132 -13.37 -3.07 27.62
CA THR A 132 -14.08 -4.07 28.43
C THR A 132 -13.43 -5.45 28.40
N SER A 133 -12.48 -5.68 27.51
CA SER A 133 -11.79 -6.97 27.36
C SER A 133 -10.89 -7.27 28.54
N LYS A 134 -11.20 -8.33 29.29
CA LYS A 134 -10.37 -8.80 30.41
C LYS A 134 -8.98 -9.23 29.94
N ALA A 135 -8.91 -9.97 28.81
CA ALA A 135 -7.65 -10.45 28.25
C ALA A 135 -6.69 -9.32 27.88
N ILE A 136 -7.22 -8.20 27.35
CA ILE A 136 -6.39 -7.04 27.02
C ILE A 136 -5.92 -6.32 28.30
N ARG A 137 -6.79 -6.18 29.30
CA ARG A 137 -6.41 -5.59 30.60
C ARG A 137 -5.30 -6.38 31.26
N GLU A 138 -5.40 -7.71 31.32
CA GLU A 138 -4.37 -8.58 31.86
C GLU A 138 -3.02 -8.41 31.13
N ARG A 139 -3.04 -8.36 29.78
CA ARG A 139 -1.82 -8.13 28.98
C ARG A 139 -1.20 -6.76 29.20
N LEU A 140 -1.99 -5.76 29.52
CA LEU A 140 -1.55 -4.40 29.82
C LEU A 140 -1.21 -4.18 31.31
N GLY A 141 -1.32 -5.22 32.15
CA GLY A 141 -1.05 -5.13 33.59
C GLY A 141 -2.05 -4.25 34.35
N LYS A 142 -3.31 -4.18 33.89
CA LYS A 142 -4.37 -3.34 34.45
C LYS A 142 -5.51 -4.17 34.99
#